data_54ae10068165a4c98b093d6542b7c6a4
#
_entry.id   54ae10068165a4c98b093d6542b7c6a4
#
_cell.length_a   1.000
_cell.length_b   1.000
_cell.length_c   1.000
_cell.angle_alpha   90.00
_cell.angle_beta   90.00
_cell.angle_gamma   90.00
#
_symmetry.space_group_name_H-M   'P 1'
#
loop_
_entity.id
_entity.type
_entity.pdbx_description
1 polymer ?
#
loop_
_entity_poly.entity_id
_entity_poly.type
_entity_poly.pdbx_seq_one_letter_code
_entity_poly.pdbx_strand_id
1 'polypeptide(L)'
;MADFKVHPLADVQSTKIGTGTTIWQFSVVLSGAKIGQNCNINALTLIENDVVLGDNVTVKSGVQIWDGLRVEDNVFIGPNVTFTNDFTPRSKQRPIEFLKTTIKQGASLGANATVVGGLTIGKYAMVGAGSVVTKNVPDYALVYGNPAQLKGYVCECGTKLIDLSCKSCCKVYIMTNNVLSRAEQSRAEQ
;
A
#
# COMPACT_ATOMS: atom_id res chain seq x y z
N MET A 1 12.04 21.78 -15.05
CA MET A 1 12.02 20.39 -15.59
C MET A 1 11.56 19.49 -14.46
N ALA A 2 10.72 18.50 -14.75
CA ALA A 2 10.30 17.54 -13.72
C ALA A 2 11.54 16.77 -13.23
N ASP A 3 11.80 16.83 -11.93
CA ASP A 3 12.99 16.21 -11.31
C ASP A 3 12.67 14.78 -10.85
N PHE A 4 12.15 13.96 -11.77
CA PHE A 4 11.96 12.52 -11.58
C PHE A 4 12.70 11.73 -12.66
N LYS A 5 13.03 10.47 -12.36
CA LYS A 5 13.82 9.59 -13.24
C LYS A 5 12.95 8.53 -13.89
N VAL A 6 13.03 8.42 -15.21
CA VAL A 6 12.35 7.37 -16.00
C VAL A 6 13.41 6.56 -16.73
N HIS A 7 13.39 5.25 -16.54
CA HIS A 7 14.27 4.37 -17.30
C HIS A 7 13.89 4.39 -18.79
N PRO A 8 14.85 4.42 -19.74
CA PRO A 8 14.56 4.52 -21.18
C PRO A 8 13.66 3.41 -21.75
N LEU A 9 13.57 2.26 -21.09
CA LEU A 9 12.71 1.15 -21.46
C LEU A 9 11.36 1.12 -20.69
N ALA A 10 10.96 2.20 -20.05
CA ALA A 10 9.64 2.34 -19.45
C ALA A 10 8.72 3.16 -20.36
N ASP A 11 7.42 2.80 -20.41
CA ASP A 11 6.37 3.58 -21.08
C ASP A 11 5.62 4.43 -20.05
N VAL A 12 5.96 5.71 -19.98
CA VAL A 12 5.38 6.64 -19.00
C VAL A 12 4.66 7.76 -19.72
N GLN A 13 3.33 7.72 -19.66
CA GLN A 13 2.45 8.66 -20.33
C GLN A 13 1.97 9.77 -19.38
N SER A 14 2.00 9.54 -18.05
CA SER A 14 1.58 10.53 -17.07
C SER A 14 2.61 11.65 -16.93
N THR A 15 2.12 12.89 -16.81
CA THR A 15 2.89 14.08 -16.43
C THR A 15 2.70 14.48 -14.96
N LYS A 16 1.91 13.72 -14.20
CA LYS A 16 1.57 13.99 -12.79
C LYS A 16 2.41 13.12 -11.86
N ILE A 17 3.74 13.31 -11.94
CA ILE A 17 4.73 12.54 -11.18
C ILE A 17 5.57 13.51 -10.35
N GLY A 18 5.66 13.26 -9.05
CA GLY A 18 6.37 14.10 -8.10
C GLY A 18 7.90 13.98 -8.20
N THR A 19 8.57 15.00 -7.70
CA THR A 19 10.04 15.13 -7.64
C THR A 19 10.67 13.96 -6.90
N GLY A 20 11.84 13.50 -7.34
CA GLY A 20 12.61 12.42 -6.72
C GLY A 20 12.08 11.00 -7.00
N THR A 21 10.93 10.88 -7.68
CA THR A 21 10.37 9.56 -8.05
C THR A 21 11.22 8.89 -9.12
N THR A 22 11.41 7.58 -8.99
CA THR A 22 12.14 6.76 -9.97
C THR A 22 11.22 5.66 -10.52
N ILE A 23 11.14 5.56 -11.85
CA ILE A 23 10.39 4.54 -12.57
C ILE A 23 11.37 3.69 -13.37
N TRP A 24 11.38 2.40 -13.06
CA TRP A 24 12.33 1.44 -13.63
C TRP A 24 11.84 0.83 -14.94
N GLN A 25 12.71 0.07 -15.59
CA GLN A 25 12.50 -0.54 -16.90
C GLN A 25 11.24 -1.42 -16.96
N PHE A 26 10.61 -1.45 -18.13
CA PHE A 26 9.43 -2.25 -18.44
C PHE A 26 8.20 -1.93 -17.56
N SER A 27 8.21 -0.78 -16.89
CA SER A 27 7.01 -0.25 -16.22
C SER A 27 6.16 0.52 -17.22
N VAL A 28 4.84 0.42 -17.07
CA VAL A 28 3.86 1.18 -17.85
C VAL A 28 3.05 2.05 -16.88
N VAL A 29 3.01 3.37 -17.15
CA VAL A 29 2.23 4.34 -16.36
C VAL A 29 1.32 5.11 -17.31
N LEU A 30 0.00 4.87 -17.20
CA LEU A 30 -0.98 5.49 -18.08
C LEU A 30 -1.19 6.98 -17.73
N SER A 31 -1.70 7.73 -18.69
CA SER A 31 -1.74 9.21 -18.68
C SER A 31 -2.54 9.84 -17.53
N GLY A 32 -3.53 9.14 -16.99
CA GLY A 32 -4.36 9.61 -15.88
C GLY A 32 -3.76 9.41 -14.50
N ALA A 33 -2.80 8.49 -14.33
CA ALA A 33 -2.17 8.15 -13.06
C ALA A 33 -1.56 9.38 -12.38
N LYS A 34 -1.64 9.42 -11.04
CA LYS A 34 -0.99 10.44 -10.20
C LYS A 34 -0.03 9.74 -9.24
N ILE A 35 1.23 10.16 -9.24
CA ILE A 35 2.28 9.58 -8.39
C ILE A 35 2.94 10.72 -7.63
N GLY A 36 3.03 10.59 -6.31
CA GLY A 36 3.65 11.56 -5.42
C GLY A 36 5.17 11.63 -5.56
N GLN A 37 5.80 12.28 -4.59
CA GLN A 37 7.25 12.52 -4.55
C GLN A 37 8.00 11.31 -3.98
N ASN A 38 9.28 11.18 -4.34
CA ASN A 38 10.20 10.17 -3.79
C ASN A 38 9.70 8.72 -3.90
N CYS A 39 8.83 8.42 -4.85
CA CYS A 39 8.34 7.06 -5.06
C CYS A 39 9.37 6.21 -5.80
N ASN A 40 9.31 4.90 -5.56
CA ASN A 40 10.14 3.91 -6.24
C ASN A 40 9.25 2.88 -6.93
N ILE A 41 9.05 3.02 -8.24
CA ILE A 41 8.21 2.14 -9.06
C ILE A 41 9.13 1.16 -9.77
N ASN A 42 9.21 -0.06 -9.26
CA ASN A 42 10.14 -1.07 -9.76
C ASN A 42 9.66 -1.67 -11.10
N ALA A 43 10.55 -2.41 -11.73
CA ALA A 43 10.36 -2.98 -13.06
C ALA A 43 9.11 -3.87 -13.18
N LEU A 44 8.54 -3.94 -14.39
CA LEU A 44 7.38 -4.77 -14.71
C LEU A 44 6.12 -4.39 -13.92
N THR A 45 5.93 -3.10 -13.64
CA THR A 45 4.75 -2.56 -12.96
C THR A 45 3.82 -1.91 -13.97
N LEU A 46 2.50 -2.14 -13.83
CA LEU A 46 1.47 -1.39 -14.55
C LEU A 46 0.73 -0.48 -13.59
N ILE A 47 0.53 0.79 -13.96
CA ILE A 47 -0.28 1.75 -13.20
C ILE A 47 -1.32 2.35 -14.15
N GLU A 48 -2.61 2.05 -13.89
CA GLU A 48 -3.73 2.52 -14.71
C GLU A 48 -4.13 3.98 -14.44
N ASN A 49 -5.13 4.48 -15.17
CA ASN A 49 -5.46 5.91 -15.22
C ASN A 49 -6.06 6.46 -13.92
N ASP A 50 -6.99 5.73 -13.29
CA ASP A 50 -7.63 6.18 -12.03
C ASP A 50 -6.89 5.65 -10.80
N VAL A 51 -5.57 5.83 -10.79
CA VAL A 51 -4.69 5.46 -9.67
C VAL A 51 -4.07 6.71 -9.05
N VAL A 52 -4.04 6.75 -7.72
CA VAL A 52 -3.34 7.80 -6.97
C VAL A 52 -2.39 7.14 -5.97
N LEU A 53 -1.11 7.45 -6.10
CA LEU A 53 -0.06 7.11 -5.14
C LEU A 53 0.39 8.39 -4.43
N GLY A 54 0.45 8.35 -3.10
CA GLY A 54 1.03 9.41 -2.26
C GLY A 54 2.56 9.48 -2.36
N ASP A 55 3.17 10.13 -1.39
CA ASP A 55 4.62 10.33 -1.32
C ASP A 55 5.35 9.14 -0.70
N ASN A 56 6.61 8.93 -1.08
CA ASN A 56 7.49 7.87 -0.54
C ASN A 56 6.93 6.45 -0.72
N VAL A 57 6.10 6.19 -1.71
CA VAL A 57 5.54 4.87 -1.97
C VAL A 57 6.56 4.00 -2.71
N THR A 58 6.73 2.78 -2.23
CA THR A 58 7.52 1.75 -2.93
C THR A 58 6.61 0.70 -3.51
N VAL A 59 6.63 0.55 -4.83
CA VAL A 59 5.97 -0.54 -5.56
C VAL A 59 7.04 -1.46 -6.10
N LYS A 60 7.07 -2.70 -5.61
CA LYS A 60 8.03 -3.72 -6.05
C LYS A 60 7.62 -4.33 -7.38
N SER A 61 8.55 -5.04 -8.01
CA SER A 61 8.38 -5.61 -9.35
C SER A 61 7.19 -6.57 -9.47
N GLY A 62 6.58 -6.57 -10.65
CA GLY A 62 5.50 -7.49 -11.02
C GLY A 62 4.12 -7.11 -10.46
N VAL A 63 3.96 -5.90 -9.94
CA VAL A 63 2.68 -5.41 -9.41
C VAL A 63 1.89 -4.70 -10.51
N GLN A 64 0.62 -5.10 -10.69
CA GLN A 64 -0.32 -4.40 -11.54
C GLN A 64 -1.32 -3.65 -10.66
N ILE A 65 -1.42 -2.34 -10.89
CA ILE A 65 -2.27 -1.42 -10.14
C ILE A 65 -3.40 -0.95 -11.05
N TRP A 66 -4.59 -1.46 -10.79
CA TRP A 66 -5.81 -1.23 -11.56
C TRP A 66 -6.52 0.05 -11.12
N ASP A 67 -7.39 0.56 -11.99
CA ASP A 67 -8.27 1.69 -11.69
C ASP A 67 -9.03 1.51 -10.37
N GLY A 68 -9.16 2.61 -9.61
CA GLY A 68 -9.80 2.63 -8.29
C GLY A 68 -8.85 2.49 -7.10
N LEU A 69 -7.54 2.21 -7.30
CA LEU A 69 -6.61 2.11 -6.17
C LEU A 69 -6.16 3.50 -5.69
N ARG A 70 -6.19 3.68 -4.37
CA ARG A 70 -5.71 4.86 -3.64
C ARG A 70 -4.68 4.43 -2.61
N VAL A 71 -3.47 4.92 -2.74
CA VAL A 71 -2.34 4.58 -1.85
C VAL A 71 -1.86 5.86 -1.18
N GLU A 72 -1.91 5.89 0.14
CA GLU A 72 -1.40 7.01 0.92
C GLU A 72 0.14 6.95 1.05
N ASP A 73 0.72 7.91 1.78
CA ASP A 73 2.17 8.06 1.90
C ASP A 73 2.86 6.90 2.62
N ASN A 74 4.15 6.71 2.32
CA ASN A 74 5.04 5.76 2.98
C ASN A 74 4.59 4.29 2.91
N VAL A 75 3.78 3.92 1.92
CA VAL A 75 3.31 2.54 1.74
C VAL A 75 4.35 1.70 1.01
N PHE A 76 4.49 0.45 1.47
CA PHE A 76 5.30 -0.56 0.81
C PHE A 76 4.41 -1.64 0.18
N ILE A 77 4.51 -1.83 -1.13
CA ILE A 77 3.82 -2.88 -1.88
C ILE A 77 4.88 -3.89 -2.33
N GLY A 78 4.86 -5.06 -1.74
CA GLY A 78 5.81 -6.15 -2.01
C GLY A 78 5.71 -6.72 -3.43
N PRO A 79 6.71 -7.50 -3.87
CA PRO A 79 6.71 -8.03 -5.24
C PRO A 79 5.52 -8.95 -5.49
N ASN A 80 4.98 -8.85 -6.71
CA ASN A 80 3.84 -9.65 -7.19
C ASN A 80 2.59 -9.55 -6.30
N VAL A 81 2.41 -8.47 -5.54
CA VAL A 81 1.13 -8.20 -4.88
C VAL A 81 0.07 -8.03 -5.96
N THR A 82 -1.07 -8.70 -5.77
CA THR A 82 -2.19 -8.70 -6.70
C THR A 82 -3.36 -7.92 -6.12
N PHE A 83 -3.89 -6.99 -6.90
CA PHE A 83 -5.14 -6.28 -6.59
C PHE A 83 -6.25 -6.75 -7.51
N THR A 84 -7.50 -6.71 -7.06
CA THR A 84 -8.69 -6.83 -7.91
C THR A 84 -9.55 -5.58 -7.77
N ASN A 85 -10.34 -5.26 -8.77
CA ASN A 85 -11.23 -4.08 -8.75
C ASN A 85 -12.65 -4.38 -9.27
N ASP A 86 -12.95 -5.67 -9.54
CA ASP A 86 -14.25 -6.17 -9.97
C ASP A 86 -14.56 -7.49 -9.26
N PHE A 87 -15.76 -7.62 -8.67
CA PHE A 87 -16.21 -8.86 -8.01
C PHE A 87 -16.80 -9.87 -8.99
N THR A 88 -17.26 -9.42 -10.14
CA THR A 88 -17.97 -10.25 -11.11
C THR A 88 -17.40 -10.13 -12.51
N PRO A 89 -16.06 -10.31 -12.69
CA PRO A 89 -15.41 -10.08 -13.96
C PRO A 89 -15.93 -11.05 -15.03
N ARG A 90 -16.22 -10.51 -16.22
CA ARG A 90 -16.56 -11.27 -17.42
C ARG A 90 -15.88 -10.66 -18.62
N SER A 91 -15.42 -11.51 -19.52
CA SER A 91 -14.80 -11.06 -20.78
C SER A 91 -15.74 -10.12 -21.54
N LYS A 92 -15.21 -8.96 -21.98
CA LYS A 92 -15.92 -7.91 -22.73
C LYS A 92 -17.10 -7.26 -21.99
N GLN A 93 -17.29 -7.52 -20.71
CA GLN A 93 -18.21 -6.81 -19.82
C GLN A 93 -17.38 -5.95 -18.86
N ARG A 94 -17.71 -4.68 -18.76
CA ARG A 94 -17.05 -3.75 -17.83
C ARG A 94 -18.08 -3.27 -16.81
N PRO A 95 -17.71 -3.15 -15.52
CA PRO A 95 -18.59 -2.54 -14.55
C PRO A 95 -18.80 -1.05 -14.87
N ILE A 96 -19.90 -0.48 -14.39
CA ILE A 96 -20.16 0.96 -14.51
C ILE A 96 -19.09 1.76 -13.75
N GLU A 97 -18.64 1.27 -12.59
CA GLU A 97 -17.59 1.84 -11.78
C GLU A 97 -16.75 0.71 -11.16
N PHE A 98 -15.42 0.87 -11.18
CA PHE A 98 -14.52 -0.05 -10.50
C PHE A 98 -14.51 0.18 -8.99
N LEU A 99 -14.25 -0.89 -8.23
CA LEU A 99 -14.17 -0.84 -6.79
C LEU A 99 -12.98 -0.01 -6.32
N LYS A 100 -13.22 0.90 -5.36
CA LYS A 100 -12.16 1.72 -4.76
C LYS A 100 -11.52 1.00 -3.57
N THR A 101 -10.24 0.72 -3.69
CA THR A 101 -9.42 0.13 -2.61
C THR A 101 -8.47 1.20 -2.07
N THR A 102 -8.38 1.31 -0.75
CA THR A 102 -7.50 2.29 -0.09
C THR A 102 -6.44 1.59 0.74
N ILE A 103 -5.18 1.93 0.49
CA ILE A 103 -4.04 1.50 1.31
C ILE A 103 -3.57 2.73 2.08
N LYS A 104 -3.78 2.71 3.40
CA LYS A 104 -3.48 3.86 4.25
C LYS A 104 -2.00 3.98 4.56
N GLN A 105 -1.62 5.17 5.03
CA GLN A 105 -0.26 5.58 5.34
C GLN A 105 0.55 4.52 6.09
N GLY A 106 1.76 4.27 5.62
CA GLY A 106 2.73 3.39 6.27
C GLY A 106 2.40 1.90 6.22
N ALA A 107 1.30 1.50 5.57
CA ALA A 107 0.96 0.08 5.45
C ALA A 107 1.98 -0.68 4.59
N SER A 108 2.14 -1.97 4.89
CA SER A 108 3.06 -2.86 4.15
C SER A 108 2.33 -4.11 3.68
N LEU A 109 2.42 -4.39 2.38
CA LEU A 109 1.86 -5.60 1.78
C LEU A 109 3.01 -6.56 1.45
N GLY A 110 2.96 -7.76 2.02
CA GLY A 110 3.97 -8.80 1.77
C GLY A 110 3.90 -9.37 0.35
N ALA A 111 5.01 -9.95 -0.10
CA ALA A 111 5.13 -10.54 -1.43
C ALA A 111 4.00 -11.54 -1.74
N ASN A 112 3.50 -11.54 -2.97
CA ASN A 112 2.43 -12.42 -3.45
C ASN A 112 1.11 -12.34 -2.62
N ALA A 113 0.89 -11.29 -1.84
CA ALA A 113 -0.40 -11.08 -1.20
C ALA A 113 -1.45 -10.68 -2.25
N THR A 114 -2.69 -11.13 -2.05
CA THR A 114 -3.84 -10.72 -2.87
C THR A 114 -4.77 -9.84 -2.03
N VAL A 115 -5.15 -8.68 -2.55
CA VAL A 115 -6.13 -7.78 -1.94
C VAL A 115 -7.37 -7.70 -2.81
N VAL A 116 -8.49 -8.19 -2.29
CA VAL A 116 -9.79 -8.12 -2.97
C VAL A 116 -10.24 -6.65 -3.02
N GLY A 117 -10.87 -6.25 -4.12
CA GLY A 117 -11.30 -4.86 -4.34
C GLY A 117 -12.31 -4.35 -3.32
N GLY A 118 -12.40 -3.02 -3.18
CA GLY A 118 -13.35 -2.35 -2.30
C GLY A 118 -12.95 -2.30 -0.83
N LEU A 119 -11.71 -2.68 -0.47
CA LEU A 119 -11.25 -2.77 0.91
C LEU A 119 -10.39 -1.59 1.32
N THR A 120 -10.29 -1.39 2.64
CA THR A 120 -9.33 -0.48 3.26
C THR A 120 -8.30 -1.29 4.05
N ILE A 121 -7.02 -1.06 3.76
CA ILE A 121 -5.90 -1.52 4.58
C ILE A 121 -5.49 -0.36 5.49
N GLY A 122 -5.58 -0.56 6.80
CA GLY A 122 -5.37 0.47 7.81
C GLY A 122 -3.95 1.02 7.88
N LYS A 123 -3.79 2.14 8.60
CA LYS A 123 -2.48 2.79 8.80
C LYS A 123 -1.50 1.84 9.46
N TYR A 124 -0.28 1.79 8.92
CA TYR A 124 0.80 0.93 9.43
C TYR A 124 0.42 -0.56 9.53
N ALA A 125 -0.69 -0.98 8.93
CA ALA A 125 -1.04 -2.40 8.90
C ALA A 125 -0.02 -3.21 8.10
N MET A 126 0.17 -4.45 8.49
CA MET A 126 1.07 -5.36 7.81
C MET A 126 0.32 -6.61 7.35
N VAL A 127 0.33 -6.82 6.03
CA VAL A 127 -0.20 -8.02 5.39
C VAL A 127 0.96 -8.97 5.13
N GLY A 128 0.89 -10.18 5.68
CA GLY A 128 1.91 -11.19 5.48
C GLY A 128 1.99 -11.69 4.03
N ALA A 129 3.16 -12.17 3.63
CA ALA A 129 3.38 -12.71 2.29
C ALA A 129 2.41 -13.88 1.98
N GLY A 130 1.95 -13.97 0.73
CA GLY A 130 1.04 -15.02 0.26
C GLY A 130 -0.38 -14.97 0.84
N SER A 131 -0.75 -13.91 1.54
CA SER A 131 -2.06 -13.77 2.17
C SER A 131 -3.15 -13.36 1.18
N VAL A 132 -4.41 -13.76 1.44
CA VAL A 132 -5.58 -13.30 0.68
C VAL A 132 -6.47 -12.45 1.58
N VAL A 133 -6.43 -11.14 1.37
CA VAL A 133 -7.22 -10.16 2.15
C VAL A 133 -8.60 -10.01 1.56
N THR A 134 -9.62 -10.41 2.32
CA THR A 134 -11.03 -10.42 1.91
C THR A 134 -11.92 -9.48 2.75
N LYS A 135 -11.34 -8.77 3.73
CA LYS A 135 -12.03 -7.83 4.63
C LYS A 135 -11.12 -6.64 4.93
N ASN A 136 -11.71 -5.53 5.38
CA ASN A 136 -10.94 -4.39 5.86
C ASN A 136 -9.94 -4.80 6.95
N VAL A 137 -8.76 -4.22 6.90
CA VAL A 137 -7.68 -4.46 7.87
C VAL A 137 -7.59 -3.24 8.78
N PRO A 138 -7.69 -3.41 10.11
CA PRO A 138 -7.56 -2.30 11.06
C PRO A 138 -6.17 -1.64 11.03
N ASP A 139 -6.08 -0.43 11.55
CA ASP A 139 -4.81 0.26 11.73
C ASP A 139 -3.87 -0.58 12.62
N TYR A 140 -2.59 -0.62 12.27
CA TYR A 140 -1.52 -1.38 12.95
C TYR A 140 -1.70 -2.91 12.98
N ALA A 141 -2.76 -3.45 12.38
CA ALA A 141 -3.02 -4.88 12.42
C ALA A 141 -1.97 -5.68 11.63
N LEU A 142 -1.55 -6.80 12.19
CA LEU A 142 -0.80 -7.85 11.50
C LEU A 142 -1.79 -8.93 11.05
N VAL A 143 -1.96 -9.08 9.73
CA VAL A 143 -2.86 -10.09 9.18
C VAL A 143 -2.12 -11.01 8.22
N TYR A 144 -2.41 -12.32 8.27
CA TYR A 144 -1.91 -13.27 7.28
C TYR A 144 -2.78 -14.53 7.18
N GLY A 145 -2.59 -15.28 6.09
CA GLY A 145 -3.30 -16.51 5.76
C GLY A 145 -4.26 -16.36 4.57
N ASN A 146 -4.97 -17.43 4.23
CA ASN A 146 -5.99 -17.46 3.19
C ASN A 146 -7.27 -18.12 3.75
N PRO A 147 -8.34 -17.35 4.04
CA PRO A 147 -8.37 -15.88 4.06
C PRO A 147 -7.51 -15.30 5.19
N ALA A 148 -7.00 -14.07 4.99
CA ALA A 148 -6.17 -13.38 5.99
C ALA A 148 -6.95 -13.12 7.29
N GLN A 149 -6.31 -13.42 8.41
CA GLN A 149 -6.87 -13.27 9.76
C GLN A 149 -5.97 -12.38 10.60
N LEU A 150 -6.54 -11.67 11.57
CA LEU A 150 -5.78 -10.89 12.55
C LEU A 150 -4.90 -11.83 13.40
N LYS A 151 -3.62 -11.55 13.46
CA LYS A 151 -2.60 -12.33 14.19
C LYS A 151 -1.83 -11.51 15.24
N GLY A 152 -2.24 -10.27 15.44
CA GLY A 152 -1.68 -9.33 16.37
C GLY A 152 -1.55 -7.95 15.77
N TYR A 153 -0.63 -7.17 16.31
CA TYR A 153 -0.41 -5.80 15.89
C TYR A 153 1.09 -5.52 15.68
N VAL A 154 1.38 -4.50 14.90
CA VAL A 154 2.76 -4.07 14.60
C VAL A 154 2.95 -2.60 14.99
N CYS A 155 4.17 -2.26 15.30
CA CYS A 155 4.61 -0.89 15.48
C CYS A 155 4.75 -0.17 14.13
N GLU A 156 4.75 1.15 14.13
CA GLU A 156 5.11 1.97 12.95
C GLU A 156 6.47 1.58 12.34
N CYS A 157 7.40 1.03 13.11
CA CYS A 157 8.69 0.54 12.62
C CYS A 157 8.62 -0.87 12.01
N GLY A 158 7.42 -1.49 11.96
CA GLY A 158 7.20 -2.83 11.40
C GLY A 158 7.41 -4.00 12.39
N THR A 159 7.93 -3.76 13.58
CA THR A 159 8.14 -4.82 14.59
C THR A 159 6.80 -5.23 15.20
N LYS A 160 6.56 -6.54 15.33
CA LYS A 160 5.40 -7.07 16.05
C LYS A 160 5.38 -6.58 17.49
N LEU A 161 4.23 -6.10 17.95
CA LEU A 161 4.05 -5.67 19.34
C LEU A 161 3.93 -6.87 20.28
N ILE A 162 4.50 -6.73 21.48
CA ILE A 162 4.33 -7.63 22.61
C ILE A 162 3.76 -6.79 23.76
N ASP A 163 2.61 -7.18 24.29
CA ASP A 163 1.89 -6.44 25.33
C ASP A 163 1.79 -4.94 25.02
N LEU A 164 1.36 -4.63 23.78
CA LEU A 164 1.23 -3.29 23.23
C LEU A 164 2.51 -2.45 23.25
N SER A 165 3.66 -3.07 23.38
CA SER A 165 4.98 -2.41 23.41
C SER A 165 5.87 -2.88 22.27
N CYS A 166 6.63 -1.97 21.68
CA CYS A 166 7.62 -2.28 20.66
C CYS A 166 9.00 -2.51 21.30
N LYS A 167 9.55 -3.69 21.12
CA LYS A 167 10.89 -4.02 21.64
C LYS A 167 12.04 -3.38 20.85
N SER A 168 11.78 -2.93 19.61
CA SER A 168 12.84 -2.34 18.76
C SER A 168 12.99 -0.83 18.95
N CYS A 169 11.89 -0.09 19.12
CA CYS A 169 11.91 1.38 19.21
C CYS A 169 11.25 1.93 20.48
N CYS A 170 10.90 1.07 21.44
CA CYS A 170 10.33 1.41 22.75
C CYS A 170 9.00 2.20 22.70
N LYS A 171 8.34 2.29 21.55
CA LYS A 171 7.01 2.90 21.45
C LYS A 171 5.97 2.04 22.15
N VAL A 172 5.06 2.69 22.87
CA VAL A 172 3.95 2.05 23.57
C VAL A 172 2.64 2.42 22.87
N TYR A 173 1.70 1.50 22.87
CA TYR A 173 0.38 1.64 22.27
C TYR A 173 -0.70 1.38 23.31
N ILE A 174 -1.89 1.89 23.04
CA ILE A 174 -3.09 1.68 23.86
C ILE A 174 -4.21 1.14 22.98
N MET A 175 -5.01 0.27 23.55
CA MET A 175 -6.21 -0.28 22.91
C MET A 175 -7.44 0.35 23.56
N THR A 176 -8.22 1.10 22.78
CA THR A 176 -9.46 1.72 23.24
C THR A 176 -10.58 1.35 22.25
N ASN A 177 -11.64 0.72 22.74
CA ASN A 177 -12.78 0.29 21.91
C ASN A 177 -12.35 -0.53 20.65
N ASN A 178 -11.42 -1.47 20.82
CA ASN A 178 -10.84 -2.29 19.74
C ASN A 178 -10.06 -1.49 18.67
N VAL A 179 -9.70 -0.25 18.94
CA VAL A 179 -8.84 0.58 18.10
C VAL A 179 -7.49 0.74 18.76
N LEU A 180 -6.42 0.33 18.06
CA LEU A 180 -5.06 0.55 18.50
C LEU A 180 -4.60 1.95 18.14
N SER A 181 -4.02 2.66 19.09
CA SER A 181 -3.39 3.96 18.87
C SER A 181 -2.05 4.03 19.60
N ARG A 182 -1.16 4.89 19.12
CA ARG A 182 0.09 5.18 19.82
C ARG A 182 -0.21 5.96 21.10
N ALA A 183 0.34 5.54 22.22
CA ALA A 183 0.29 6.31 23.45
C ALA A 183 1.07 7.62 23.25
N GLU A 184 0.45 8.75 23.59
CA GLU A 184 1.15 10.03 23.64
C GLU A 184 2.21 9.96 24.76
N GLN A 185 3.47 10.24 24.43
CA GLN A 185 4.47 10.48 25.46
C GLN A 185 4.10 11.82 26.11
N SER A 186 3.64 11.79 27.37
CA SER A 186 3.61 13.01 28.19
C SER A 186 5.04 13.57 28.17
N ARG A 187 5.21 14.77 27.59
CA ARG A 187 6.43 15.55 27.78
C ARG A 187 6.52 15.80 29.27
N ALA A 188 7.35 15.05 29.98
CA ALA A 188 7.85 15.49 31.27
C ALA A 188 8.68 16.74 30.99
N GLU A 189 8.13 17.88 31.33
CA GLU A 189 8.89 19.13 31.44
C GLU A 189 9.98 18.92 32.47
N GLN A 190 11.22 19.00 32.04
CA GLN A 190 12.38 19.23 32.89
C GLN A 190 12.90 20.63 32.61
#